data_53a213db80efd74402d4b74f28ef8bf2
#
_entry.id   53a213db80efd74402d4b74f28ef8bf2
#
_cell.length_a   1.000
_cell.length_b   1.000
_cell.length_c   1.000
_cell.angle_alpha   90.00
_cell.angle_beta   90.00
_cell.angle_gamma   90.00
#
_symmetry.space_group_name_H-M   'P 1'
#
loop_
_entity.id
_entity.type
_entity.pdbx_description
1 polymer ?
#
loop_
_entity_poly.entity_id
_entity_poly.type
_entity_poly.pdbx_seq_one_letter_code
_entity_poly.pdbx_strand_id
1 'polypeptide(L)'
;MRKPNHKGFVHVGLDMILPKETIIGIFDIDAITVQKKSRDFLNRAQKNGEIEDYTTDLPISFVLCDHQTKKQRILFSSFSLPTLTARIKRKFP
;
A
#
# COMPACT_ATOMS: atom_id res chain seq x y z
N MET A 1 -12.46 10.17 -26.64
CA MET A 1 -11.83 9.28 -25.79
C MET A 1 -11.83 9.71 -24.35
N ARG A 2 -12.08 8.79 -23.54
CA ARG A 2 -12.21 9.11 -22.18
C ARG A 2 -10.88 9.13 -21.50
N LYS A 3 -10.66 10.06 -20.69
CA LYS A 3 -9.47 10.07 -19.95
C LYS A 3 -9.43 8.94 -19.02
N PRO A 4 -8.33 8.32 -18.86
CA PRO A 4 -8.30 7.12 -18.08
C PRO A 4 -8.58 7.53 -16.69
N ASN A 5 -8.24 8.05 -15.94
CA ASN A 5 -8.72 8.23 -14.63
C ASN A 5 -8.31 9.58 -14.11
N HIS A 6 -9.05 10.11 -13.27
CA HIS A 6 -8.76 11.38 -12.73
C HIS A 6 -8.64 11.36 -11.25
N LYS A 7 -8.44 10.18 -10.70
CA LYS A 7 -8.27 10.08 -9.27
C LYS A 7 -6.85 10.37 -8.87
N GLY A 8 -5.97 10.31 -9.86
CA GLY A 8 -4.61 10.66 -9.61
C GLY A 8 -3.80 9.53 -9.02
N PHE A 9 -2.63 9.88 -8.53
CA PHE A 9 -1.65 8.95 -8.03
C PHE A 9 -1.30 9.27 -6.60
N VAL A 10 -0.81 8.27 -5.88
CA VAL A 10 -0.43 8.40 -4.49
C VAL A 10 1.01 7.99 -4.33
N HIS A 11 1.82 8.86 -3.72
CA HIS A 11 3.18 8.54 -3.38
C HIS A 11 3.16 7.74 -2.08
N VAL A 12 3.59 6.50 -2.14
CA VAL A 12 3.46 5.59 -1.00
C VAL A 12 4.78 5.28 -0.32
N GLY A 13 5.91 5.58 -0.93
CA GLY A 13 7.21 5.35 -0.30
C GLY A 13 8.33 5.53 -1.30
N LEU A 14 9.49 5.99 -0.84
CA LEU A 14 10.62 6.29 -1.71
C LEU A 14 10.13 7.01 -2.96
N ASP A 15 10.35 6.44 -4.13
CA ASP A 15 9.84 7.02 -5.36
C ASP A 15 8.69 6.22 -5.96
N MET A 16 8.06 5.38 -5.16
CA MET A 16 6.94 4.56 -5.65
C MET A 16 5.64 5.34 -5.62
N ILE A 17 5.01 5.40 -6.76
CA ILE A 17 3.74 6.09 -6.96
C ILE A 17 2.74 5.10 -7.53
N LEU A 18 1.54 5.07 -6.99
CA LEU A 18 0.49 4.16 -7.42
C LEU A 18 -0.73 4.92 -7.89
N PRO A 19 -1.41 4.43 -8.92
CA PRO A 19 -2.74 4.94 -9.22
C PRO A 19 -3.68 4.68 -8.05
N LYS A 20 -4.46 5.67 -7.67
CA LYS A 20 -5.34 5.52 -6.52
C LYS A 20 -6.29 4.35 -6.64
N GLU A 21 -6.80 4.11 -7.83
CA GLU A 21 -7.79 3.08 -8.00
C GLU A 21 -7.25 1.68 -7.81
N THR A 22 -5.93 1.50 -7.75
CA THR A 22 -5.37 0.17 -7.50
C THR A 22 -5.27 -0.14 -6.02
N ILE A 23 -5.48 0.86 -5.16
CA ILE A 23 -5.30 0.67 -3.73
C ILE A 23 -6.56 0.05 -3.15
N ILE A 24 -6.38 -1.12 -2.54
CA ILE A 24 -7.47 -1.82 -1.87
C ILE A 24 -7.58 -1.37 -0.43
N GLY A 25 -6.47 -1.16 0.24
CA GLY A 25 -6.49 -0.73 1.63
C GLY A 25 -5.12 -0.29 2.09
N ILE A 26 -5.11 0.42 3.22
CA ILE A 26 -3.89 0.81 3.89
C ILE A 26 -3.99 0.39 5.35
N PHE A 27 -2.89 -0.03 5.93
CA PHE A 27 -2.88 -0.65 7.24
C PHE A 27 -1.69 -0.21 8.06
N ASP A 28 -1.91 -0.04 9.34
CA ASP A 28 -0.85 0.25 10.28
C ASP A 28 -0.22 -1.08 10.71
N ILE A 29 1.08 -1.21 10.53
CA ILE A 29 1.74 -2.48 10.80
C ILE A 29 1.66 -2.84 12.28
N ASP A 30 1.87 -1.88 13.16
CA ASP A 30 1.83 -2.19 14.59
C ASP A 30 0.44 -2.63 15.04
N ALA A 31 -0.60 -2.01 14.50
CA ALA A 31 -1.94 -2.38 14.87
C ALA A 31 -2.32 -3.77 14.35
N ILE A 32 -1.88 -4.08 13.13
CA ILE A 32 -2.32 -5.30 12.50
C ILE A 32 -1.53 -6.52 12.97
N THR A 33 -0.27 -6.33 13.35
CA THR A 33 0.57 -7.47 13.70
C THR A 33 0.35 -7.98 15.11
N VAL A 34 -0.52 -7.34 15.89
CA VAL A 34 -0.90 -7.92 17.18
C VAL A 34 -1.78 -9.14 17.01
N GLN A 35 -2.38 -9.32 15.83
CA GLN A 35 -3.26 -10.44 15.58
C GLN A 35 -2.51 -11.54 14.84
N LYS A 36 -2.69 -12.77 15.31
CA LYS A 36 -2.00 -13.89 14.70
C LYS A 36 -2.38 -14.09 13.24
N LYS A 37 -3.65 -13.94 12.92
CA LYS A 37 -4.08 -14.12 11.53
C LYS A 37 -3.41 -13.14 10.59
N SER A 38 -3.22 -11.92 11.05
CA SER A 38 -2.57 -10.90 10.23
C SER A 38 -1.10 -11.19 10.05
N ARG A 39 -0.44 -11.64 11.11
CA ARG A 39 0.96 -12.04 10.99
C ARG A 39 1.11 -13.21 10.02
N ASP A 40 0.21 -14.17 10.09
CA ASP A 40 0.23 -15.32 9.19
C ASP A 40 0.02 -14.88 7.75
N PHE A 41 -0.88 -13.93 7.54
CA PHE A 41 -1.11 -13.37 6.22
C PHE A 41 0.15 -12.75 5.65
N LEU A 42 0.83 -11.91 6.45
CA LEU A 42 2.05 -11.26 5.99
C LEU A 42 3.17 -12.26 5.75
N ASN A 43 3.27 -13.27 6.59
CA ASN A 43 4.29 -14.31 6.41
C ASN A 43 4.08 -15.08 5.13
N ARG A 44 2.83 -15.42 4.82
CA ARG A 44 2.53 -16.10 3.56
C ARG A 44 2.81 -15.21 2.37
N ALA A 45 2.45 -13.95 2.48
CA ALA A 45 2.70 -13.01 1.40
C ALA A 45 4.19 -12.87 1.13
N GLN A 46 4.99 -12.86 2.18
CA GLN A 46 6.43 -12.78 2.04
C GLN A 46 6.97 -14.01 1.32
N LYS A 47 6.52 -15.18 1.71
CA LYS A 47 6.96 -16.41 1.05
C LYS A 47 6.56 -16.45 -0.40
N ASN A 48 5.46 -15.83 -0.75
CA ASN A 48 4.98 -15.82 -2.12
C ASN A 48 5.57 -14.69 -2.95
N GLY A 49 6.46 -13.88 -2.38
CA GLY A 49 7.09 -12.81 -3.11
C GLY A 49 6.16 -11.65 -3.39
N GLU A 50 5.15 -11.44 -2.56
CA GLU A 50 4.15 -10.41 -2.77
C GLU A 50 4.46 -9.11 -2.03
N ILE A 51 5.50 -9.10 -1.19
CA ILE A 51 5.84 -7.92 -0.41
C ILE A 51 6.94 -7.15 -1.10
N GLU A 52 6.72 -5.85 -1.24
CA GLU A 52 7.68 -4.91 -1.80
C GLU A 52 7.98 -3.86 -0.74
N ASP A 53 9.24 -3.58 -0.52
CA ASP A 53 9.64 -2.69 0.55
C ASP A 53 10.10 -1.36 -0.02
N TYR A 54 9.37 -0.30 0.27
CA TYR A 54 9.69 1.05 -0.18
C TYR A 54 10.01 1.95 1.01
N THR A 55 10.79 1.40 1.94
CA THR A 55 11.19 2.15 3.12
C THR A 55 12.69 2.27 3.16
N THR A 56 13.18 3.33 3.80
CA THR A 56 14.60 3.49 4.06
C THR A 56 14.93 3.08 5.48
N ASP A 57 13.95 2.79 6.26
CA ASP A 57 14.09 2.46 7.67
C ASP A 57 13.04 1.41 8.00
N LEU A 58 12.49 1.43 9.16
CA LEU A 58 11.47 0.47 9.55
C LEU A 58 10.14 0.82 8.91
N PRO A 59 9.40 -0.18 8.44
CA PRO A 59 8.09 0.08 7.90
C PRO A 59 7.10 0.45 9.01
N ILE A 60 6.24 1.40 8.74
CA ILE A 60 5.20 1.83 9.66
C ILE A 60 3.84 1.33 9.19
N SER A 61 3.65 1.27 7.89
CA SER A 61 2.37 0.91 7.31
C SER A 61 2.59 0.05 6.08
N PHE A 62 1.51 -0.51 5.57
CA PHE A 62 1.57 -1.12 4.25
C PHE A 62 0.33 -0.80 3.44
N VAL A 63 0.51 -0.81 2.14
CA VAL A 63 -0.56 -0.57 1.18
C VAL A 63 -0.82 -1.88 0.47
N LEU A 64 -2.06 -2.32 0.51
CA LEU A 64 -2.49 -3.48 -0.24
C LEU A 64 -3.09 -3.00 -1.55
N CYS A 65 -2.55 -3.46 -2.65
CA CYS A 65 -3.06 -3.03 -3.93
C CYS A 65 -3.22 -4.21 -4.87
N ASP A 66 -4.02 -3.96 -5.89
CA ASP A 66 -4.33 -4.96 -6.90
C ASP A 66 -3.19 -5.03 -7.90
N HIS A 67 -2.98 -6.23 -8.45
CA HIS A 67 -1.99 -6.43 -9.48
C HIS A 67 -2.61 -7.28 -10.57
N GLN A 68 -2.55 -6.81 -11.78
CA GLN A 68 -3.26 -7.45 -12.88
C GLN A 68 -2.82 -8.88 -13.12
N THR A 69 -1.54 -9.15 -12.97
CA THR A 69 -1.02 -10.48 -13.30
C THR A 69 -0.78 -11.35 -12.10
N LYS A 70 -0.89 -10.78 -10.90
CA LYS A 70 -0.69 -11.54 -9.68
C LYS A 70 -1.86 -11.30 -8.78
N LYS A 71 -1.89 -12.02 -7.68
CA LYS A 71 -3.03 -11.91 -6.79
C LYS A 71 -3.06 -10.57 -6.08
N GLN A 72 -1.92 -10.11 -5.62
CA GLN A 72 -1.90 -8.88 -4.83
C GLN A 72 -0.48 -8.39 -4.68
N ARG A 73 -0.37 -7.13 -4.31
CA ARG A 73 0.91 -6.54 -3.95
C ARG A 73 0.75 -5.89 -2.60
N ILE A 74 1.76 -6.05 -1.76
CA ILE A 74 1.78 -5.44 -0.45
C ILE A 74 3.02 -4.57 -0.39
N LEU A 75 2.82 -3.25 -0.30
CA LEU A 75 3.91 -2.31 -0.34
C LEU A 75 4.15 -1.74 1.04
N PHE A 76 5.31 -2.02 1.62
CA PHE A 76 5.67 -1.47 2.91
C PHE A 76 6.09 -0.02 2.75
N SER A 77 5.66 0.82 3.68
CA SER A 77 5.86 2.25 3.62
C SER A 77 6.34 2.78 4.96
N SER A 78 7.15 3.82 4.94
CA SER A 78 7.52 4.57 6.15
C SER A 78 6.56 5.72 6.42
N PHE A 79 5.56 5.91 5.61
CA PHE A 79 4.57 6.95 5.87
C PHE A 79 3.53 6.45 6.84
N SER A 80 3.06 7.34 7.71
CA SER A 80 2.04 6.98 8.66
C SER A 80 0.69 6.82 7.99
N LEU A 81 -0.22 6.13 8.65
CA LEU A 81 -1.57 5.95 8.15
C LEU A 81 -2.26 7.28 7.88
N PRO A 82 -2.21 8.28 8.79
CA PRO A 82 -2.82 9.56 8.47
C PRO A 82 -2.23 10.22 7.23
N THR A 83 -0.94 10.11 7.03
CA THR A 83 -0.31 10.68 5.83
C THR A 83 -0.82 10.03 4.57
N LEU A 84 -0.87 8.69 4.55
CA LEU A 84 -1.37 7.97 3.39
C LEU A 84 -2.85 8.26 3.16
N THR A 85 -3.63 8.29 4.22
CA THR A 85 -5.05 8.58 4.12
C THR A 85 -5.27 9.97 3.50
N ALA A 86 -4.52 10.95 3.96
CA ALA A 86 -4.66 12.30 3.43
C ALA A 86 -4.32 12.34 1.94
N ARG A 87 -3.29 11.64 1.54
CA ARG A 87 -2.89 11.61 0.12
C ARG A 87 -3.94 10.92 -0.74
N ILE A 88 -4.53 9.84 -0.24
CA ILE A 88 -5.56 9.13 -0.98
C ILE A 88 -6.80 9.98 -1.13
N LYS A 89 -7.14 10.76 -0.11
CA LYS A 89 -8.34 11.59 -0.16
C LYS A 89 -8.15 12.88 -0.93
N ARG A 90 -6.92 13.24 -1.24
CA ARG A 90 -6.68 14.49 -1.93
C ARG A 90 -7.36 14.47 -3.29
N LYS A 91 -8.00 15.57 -3.61
CA LYS A 91 -8.59 15.73 -4.93
C LYS A 91 -7.73 16.67 -5.73
N PHE A 92 -7.66 16.41 -7.01
CA PHE A 92 -6.91 17.29 -7.89
C PHE A 92 -7.82 18.38 -8.40
N PRO A 93 -7.27 19.57 -8.56
CA PRO A 93 -8.05 20.69 -9.11
C PRO A 93 -8.59 20.35 -10.48
#